data_bf97c3973776225cbcd5f8adcedcab60
#
_entry.id   bf97c3973776225cbcd5f8adcedcab60
#
_cell.length_a   1.000
_cell.length_b   1.000
_cell.length_c   1.000
_cell.angle_alpha   90.00
_cell.angle_beta   90.00
_cell.angle_gamma   90.00
#
_symmetry.space_group_name_H-M   'P 1'
#
loop_
_entity.id
_entity.type
_entity.pdbx_description
1 polymer ?
#
loop_
_entity_poly.entity_id
_entity_poly.type
_entity_poly.pdbx_seq_one_letter_code
_entity_poly.pdbx_strand_id
1 'polypeptide(L)'
;MTTTESKQFSCDLVFFGDSITADSNFDEFFPELSIVNLGVYGDTLEDLLNRVDSVRAANPEKIFLLGGINCLRPDNVELCLEQYAALLDALGRACPDAWICVESVLPVGAELDPDGRENDAVRRFNAGLEPLAKERGCGFADLYAAYEKNGALNPALTRDGVHLNFTAYGPWADCIAHLINADNQK
;
A
#
# COMPACT_ATOMS: atom_id res chain seq x y z
N MET A 1 -10.10 -12.88 -37.33
CA MET A 1 -10.91 -12.86 -36.08
C MET A 1 -9.92 -13.10 -34.95
N THR A 2 -9.44 -12.04 -34.33
CA THR A 2 -8.60 -12.10 -33.14
C THR A 2 -9.54 -12.35 -31.96
N THR A 3 -9.57 -13.59 -31.49
CA THR A 3 -10.16 -13.91 -30.17
C THR A 3 -9.35 -13.19 -29.13
N THR A 4 -9.89 -12.14 -28.56
CA THR A 4 -9.38 -11.55 -27.32
C THR A 4 -9.62 -12.60 -26.25
N GLU A 5 -8.57 -13.36 -25.89
CA GLU A 5 -8.63 -14.19 -24.68
C GLU A 5 -8.88 -13.23 -23.53
N SER A 6 -10.01 -13.38 -22.84
CA SER A 6 -10.29 -12.63 -21.64
C SER A 6 -9.24 -13.02 -20.61
N LYS A 7 -8.48 -12.04 -20.09
CA LYS A 7 -7.57 -12.25 -18.96
C LYS A 7 -8.37 -12.87 -17.82
N GLN A 8 -7.91 -14.00 -17.30
CA GLN A 8 -8.58 -14.70 -16.22
C GLN A 8 -7.80 -14.45 -14.93
N PHE A 9 -8.29 -13.56 -14.09
CA PHE A 9 -7.77 -13.35 -12.74
C PHE A 9 -8.36 -14.36 -11.75
N SER A 10 -7.64 -14.64 -10.66
CA SER A 10 -8.12 -15.55 -9.59
C SER A 10 -8.74 -14.78 -8.44
N CYS A 11 -8.42 -13.48 -8.28
CA CYS A 11 -9.09 -12.56 -7.36
C CYS A 11 -9.15 -11.15 -7.96
N ASP A 12 -10.08 -10.34 -7.46
CA ASP A 12 -10.24 -8.97 -7.91
C ASP A 12 -9.13 -8.09 -7.33
N LEU A 13 -8.88 -8.20 -6.02
CA LEU A 13 -7.94 -7.35 -5.30
C LEU A 13 -6.92 -8.16 -4.48
N VAL A 14 -5.68 -7.70 -4.49
CA VAL A 14 -4.68 -8.04 -3.48
C VAL A 14 -4.29 -6.77 -2.73
N PHE A 15 -4.39 -6.82 -1.40
CA PHE A 15 -3.72 -5.85 -0.51
C PHE A 15 -2.39 -6.44 -0.07
N PHE A 16 -1.30 -5.78 -0.45
CA PHE A 16 0.07 -6.24 -0.24
C PHE A 16 0.82 -5.23 0.63
N GLY A 17 1.29 -5.64 1.80
CA GLY A 17 1.90 -4.70 2.74
C GLY A 17 2.33 -5.32 4.06
N ASP A 18 2.49 -4.47 5.05
CA ASP A 18 2.96 -4.80 6.40
C ASP A 18 1.80 -5.07 7.40
N SER A 19 2.06 -4.82 8.69
CA SER A 19 1.09 -5.03 9.77
C SER A 19 -0.18 -4.17 9.64
N ILE A 20 -0.07 -2.96 9.08
CA ILE A 20 -1.22 -2.07 8.90
C ILE A 20 -2.17 -2.67 7.87
N THR A 21 -1.62 -3.26 6.81
CA THR A 21 -2.40 -4.03 5.82
C THR A 21 -2.96 -5.31 6.44
N ALA A 22 -2.15 -6.05 7.22
CA ALA A 22 -2.58 -7.32 7.83
C ALA A 22 -3.81 -7.18 8.73
N ASP A 23 -3.94 -6.07 9.45
CA ASP A 23 -5.07 -5.78 10.35
C ASP A 23 -6.32 -5.28 9.62
N SER A 24 -6.27 -5.06 8.30
CA SER A 24 -7.41 -4.57 7.54
C SER A 24 -8.50 -5.62 7.35
N ASN A 25 -9.75 -5.17 7.27
CA ASN A 25 -10.95 -5.97 7.05
C ASN A 25 -11.71 -5.49 5.82
N PHE A 26 -11.00 -5.31 4.70
CA PHE A 26 -11.58 -4.73 3.48
C PHE A 26 -12.74 -5.54 2.89
N ASP A 27 -12.85 -6.82 3.16
CA ASP A 27 -14.01 -7.66 2.80
C ASP A 27 -15.33 -7.16 3.41
N GLU A 28 -15.28 -6.45 4.56
CA GLU A 28 -16.46 -5.81 5.13
C GLU A 28 -16.89 -4.56 4.37
N PHE A 29 -15.95 -3.85 3.72
CA PHE A 29 -16.22 -2.65 2.94
C PHE A 29 -16.56 -2.96 1.48
N PHE A 30 -16.04 -4.05 0.93
CA PHE A 30 -16.22 -4.45 -0.48
C PHE A 30 -16.66 -5.93 -0.58
N PRO A 31 -17.85 -6.27 -0.05
CA PRO A 31 -18.28 -7.67 0.10
C PRO A 31 -18.55 -8.40 -1.21
N GLU A 32 -18.70 -7.70 -2.32
CA GLU A 32 -18.86 -8.29 -3.65
C GLU A 32 -17.54 -8.66 -4.32
N LEU A 33 -16.39 -8.26 -3.80
CA LEU A 33 -15.09 -8.48 -4.40
C LEU A 33 -14.37 -9.66 -3.75
N SER A 34 -13.65 -10.43 -4.56
CA SER A 34 -12.74 -11.44 -4.06
C SER A 34 -11.41 -10.78 -3.67
N ILE A 35 -11.18 -10.66 -2.38
CA ILE A 35 -10.02 -9.95 -1.81
C ILE A 35 -9.05 -10.96 -1.19
N VAL A 36 -7.76 -10.77 -1.48
CA VAL A 36 -6.68 -11.49 -0.81
C VAL A 36 -5.82 -10.48 -0.04
N ASN A 37 -5.83 -10.60 1.30
CA ASN A 37 -4.97 -9.81 2.16
C ASN A 37 -3.62 -10.54 2.33
N LEU A 38 -2.55 -9.94 1.82
CA LEU A 38 -1.16 -10.40 1.93
C LEU A 38 -0.34 -9.46 2.84
N GLY A 39 -0.95 -8.86 3.84
CA GLY A 39 -0.24 -8.10 4.89
C GLY A 39 0.53 -9.05 5.81
N VAL A 40 1.77 -8.69 6.18
CA VAL A 40 2.59 -9.44 7.14
C VAL A 40 3.21 -8.48 8.16
N TYR A 41 3.04 -8.81 9.44
CA TYR A 41 3.55 -7.99 10.53
C TYR A 41 5.06 -7.82 10.47
N GLY A 42 5.51 -6.55 10.52
CA GLY A 42 6.93 -6.21 10.58
C GLY A 42 7.63 -6.17 9.23
N ASP A 43 6.96 -6.50 8.12
CA ASP A 43 7.59 -6.49 6.81
C ASP A 43 8.21 -5.13 6.47
N THR A 44 9.47 -5.19 6.05
CA THR A 44 10.20 -4.11 5.42
C THR A 44 10.01 -4.13 3.90
N LEU A 45 10.54 -3.15 3.18
CA LEU A 45 10.52 -3.17 1.71
C LEU A 45 11.31 -4.36 1.13
N GLU A 46 12.36 -4.81 1.81
CA GLU A 46 13.12 -6.00 1.42
C GLU A 46 12.29 -7.28 1.61
N ASP A 47 11.56 -7.40 2.72
CA ASP A 47 10.69 -8.55 2.98
C ASP A 47 9.56 -8.62 1.94
N LEU A 48 8.92 -7.48 1.62
CA LEU A 48 7.93 -7.39 0.55
C LEU A 48 8.52 -7.84 -0.79
N LEU A 49 9.71 -7.37 -1.16
CA LEU A 49 10.39 -7.76 -2.39
C LEU A 49 10.62 -9.28 -2.44
N ASN A 50 11.05 -9.88 -1.33
CA ASN A 50 11.36 -11.31 -1.24
C ASN A 50 10.12 -12.21 -1.38
N ARG A 51 8.90 -11.69 -1.18
CA ARG A 51 7.65 -12.46 -1.28
C ARG A 51 6.69 -12.03 -2.39
N VAL A 52 7.18 -11.31 -3.41
CA VAL A 52 6.40 -10.94 -4.61
C VAL A 52 5.74 -12.15 -5.27
N ASP A 53 6.34 -13.33 -5.19
CA ASP A 53 5.75 -14.56 -5.72
C ASP A 53 4.41 -14.93 -5.06
N SER A 54 4.13 -14.48 -3.84
CA SER A 54 2.81 -14.68 -3.20
C SER A 54 1.71 -13.88 -3.91
N VAL A 55 2.03 -12.66 -4.38
CA VAL A 55 1.12 -11.83 -5.16
C VAL A 55 0.87 -12.47 -6.53
N ARG A 56 1.94 -12.97 -7.18
CA ARG A 56 1.81 -13.68 -8.46
C ARG A 56 0.94 -14.94 -8.32
N ALA A 57 1.07 -15.68 -7.21
CA ALA A 57 0.26 -16.87 -6.96
C ALA A 57 -1.23 -16.55 -6.75
N ALA A 58 -1.55 -15.39 -6.19
CA ALA A 58 -2.93 -14.90 -6.04
C ALA A 58 -3.54 -14.45 -7.39
N ASN A 59 -2.73 -14.14 -8.40
CA ASN A 59 -3.14 -13.73 -9.75
C ASN A 59 -4.26 -12.66 -9.72
N PRO A 60 -3.99 -11.47 -9.14
CA PRO A 60 -4.99 -10.41 -8.96
C PRO A 60 -5.24 -9.58 -10.23
N GLU A 61 -6.43 -8.98 -10.31
CA GLU A 61 -6.69 -7.90 -11.26
C GLU A 61 -6.03 -6.59 -10.83
N LYS A 62 -6.10 -6.27 -9.51
CA LYS A 62 -5.52 -5.06 -8.95
C LYS A 62 -4.72 -5.36 -7.69
N ILE A 63 -3.62 -4.61 -7.50
CA ILE A 63 -2.74 -4.70 -6.34
C ILE A 63 -2.72 -3.33 -5.66
N PHE A 64 -3.06 -3.27 -4.38
CA PHE A 64 -2.87 -2.12 -3.51
C PHE A 64 -1.66 -2.38 -2.64
N LEU A 65 -0.63 -1.51 -2.75
CA LEU A 65 0.67 -1.69 -2.11
C LEU A 65 0.92 -0.61 -1.07
N LEU A 66 0.95 -1.00 0.21
CA LEU A 66 1.39 -0.18 1.33
C LEU A 66 2.67 -0.78 1.93
N GLY A 67 3.74 0.01 2.06
CA GLY A 67 4.96 -0.45 2.71
C GLY A 67 5.97 0.66 2.90
N GLY A 68 6.89 0.43 3.85
CA GLY A 68 8.00 1.33 4.12
C GLY A 68 8.14 1.73 5.59
N ILE A 69 7.04 1.80 6.36
CA ILE A 69 7.09 2.31 7.74
C ILE A 69 8.06 1.54 8.65
N ASN A 70 8.31 0.27 8.38
CA ASN A 70 9.18 -0.57 9.20
C ASN A 70 10.68 -0.34 8.94
N CYS A 71 11.07 0.16 7.78
CA CYS A 71 12.47 0.45 7.42
C CYS A 71 12.78 1.94 7.31
N LEU A 72 11.78 2.81 7.12
CA LEU A 72 11.97 4.24 6.89
C LEU A 72 12.50 4.97 8.12
N ARG A 73 13.56 5.75 7.94
CA ARG A 73 14.19 6.61 8.95
C ARG A 73 14.59 7.94 8.30
N PRO A 74 14.86 9.01 9.09
CA PRO A 74 15.22 10.32 8.54
C PRO A 74 16.44 10.35 7.61
N ASP A 75 17.37 9.43 7.80
CA ASP A 75 18.66 9.35 7.10
C ASP A 75 18.68 8.35 5.94
N ASN A 76 17.58 7.63 5.66
CA ASN A 76 17.55 6.60 4.62
C ASN A 76 16.39 6.73 3.61
N VAL A 77 15.73 7.89 3.54
CA VAL A 77 14.54 8.09 2.67
C VAL A 77 14.84 7.74 1.21
N GLU A 78 15.98 8.19 0.69
CA GLU A 78 16.40 7.94 -0.70
C GLU A 78 16.61 6.44 -0.96
N LEU A 79 17.25 5.74 -0.01
CA LEU A 79 17.44 4.29 -0.09
C LEU A 79 16.08 3.55 -0.09
N CYS A 80 15.15 3.97 0.75
CA CYS A 80 13.79 3.39 0.79
C CYS A 80 13.06 3.63 -0.54
N LEU A 81 13.22 4.79 -1.18
CA LEU A 81 12.65 5.06 -2.51
C LEU A 81 13.25 4.15 -3.59
N GLU A 82 14.56 3.92 -3.56
CA GLU A 82 15.23 2.96 -4.46
C GLU A 82 14.71 1.53 -4.27
N GLN A 83 14.55 1.09 -3.01
CA GLN A 83 13.98 -0.22 -2.70
C GLN A 83 12.52 -0.33 -3.15
N TYR A 84 11.72 0.72 -2.96
CA TYR A 84 10.33 0.75 -3.41
C TYR A 84 10.23 0.70 -4.94
N ALA A 85 11.14 1.38 -5.65
CA ALA A 85 11.24 1.30 -7.10
C ALA A 85 11.51 -0.14 -7.56
N ALA A 86 12.46 -0.82 -6.92
CA ALA A 86 12.78 -2.21 -7.23
C ALA A 86 11.59 -3.16 -6.96
N LEU A 87 10.83 -2.90 -5.88
CA LEU A 87 9.61 -3.65 -5.55
C LEU A 87 8.54 -3.47 -6.62
N LEU A 88 8.28 -2.23 -7.07
CA LEU A 88 7.31 -1.97 -8.15
C LEU A 88 7.74 -2.65 -9.46
N ASP A 89 9.01 -2.60 -9.81
CA ASP A 89 9.54 -3.26 -11.00
C ASP A 89 9.41 -4.79 -10.91
N ALA A 90 9.58 -5.37 -9.71
CA ALA A 90 9.39 -6.79 -9.47
C ALA A 90 7.91 -7.21 -9.58
N LEU A 91 7.00 -6.44 -8.98
CA LEU A 91 5.55 -6.65 -9.10
C LEU A 91 5.07 -6.53 -10.54
N GLY A 92 5.53 -5.53 -11.28
CA GLY A 92 5.18 -5.35 -12.68
C GLY A 92 5.64 -6.49 -13.58
N ARG A 93 6.78 -7.13 -13.26
CA ARG A 93 7.24 -8.35 -13.96
C ARG A 93 6.49 -9.60 -13.54
N ALA A 94 6.17 -9.72 -12.25
CA ALA A 94 5.48 -10.89 -11.71
C ALA A 94 3.99 -10.94 -12.08
N CYS A 95 3.35 -9.77 -12.17
CA CYS A 95 1.93 -9.59 -12.43
C CYS A 95 1.73 -8.57 -13.59
N PRO A 96 2.14 -8.90 -14.83
CA PRO A 96 2.18 -7.93 -15.94
C PRO A 96 0.79 -7.43 -16.35
N ASP A 97 -0.25 -8.17 -16.02
CA ASP A 97 -1.63 -7.86 -16.32
C ASP A 97 -2.38 -7.14 -15.19
N ALA A 98 -1.85 -7.17 -13.98
CA ALA A 98 -2.45 -6.49 -12.84
C ALA A 98 -2.19 -4.97 -12.90
N TRP A 99 -3.20 -4.18 -12.49
CA TRP A 99 -2.99 -2.78 -12.22
C TRP A 99 -2.47 -2.60 -10.78
N ILE A 100 -1.45 -1.76 -10.59
CA ILE A 100 -0.84 -1.51 -9.29
C ILE A 100 -1.22 -0.11 -8.81
N CYS A 101 -1.68 0.01 -7.57
CA CYS A 101 -1.86 1.25 -6.85
C CYS A 101 -0.86 1.34 -5.71
N VAL A 102 -0.03 2.38 -5.71
CA VAL A 102 0.85 2.75 -4.61
C VAL A 102 0.03 3.52 -3.58
N GLU A 103 0.12 3.12 -2.32
CA GLU A 103 -0.54 3.80 -1.21
C GLU A 103 0.50 4.57 -0.40
N SER A 104 0.21 5.85 -0.08
CA SER A 104 1.11 6.63 0.75
C SER A 104 1.19 6.05 2.16
N VAL A 105 2.38 6.04 2.76
CA VAL A 105 2.60 5.61 4.15
C VAL A 105 1.84 6.55 5.08
N LEU A 106 1.15 5.97 6.07
CA LEU A 106 0.38 6.72 7.05
C LEU A 106 1.30 7.56 7.96
N PRO A 107 0.80 8.67 8.53
CA PRO A 107 1.55 9.36 9.56
C PRO A 107 1.77 8.48 10.80
N VAL A 108 2.77 8.81 11.61
CA VAL A 108 2.96 8.22 12.94
C VAL A 108 2.49 9.18 14.03
N GLY A 109 2.27 8.67 15.24
CA GLY A 109 1.84 9.46 16.40
C GLY A 109 2.77 10.63 16.70
N ALA A 110 2.28 11.60 17.47
CA ALA A 110 3.05 12.79 17.84
C ALA A 110 4.11 12.54 18.91
N GLU A 111 4.01 11.44 19.64
CA GLU A 111 5.00 11.05 20.65
C GLU A 111 6.23 10.46 19.98
N LEU A 112 7.39 10.57 20.63
CA LEU A 112 8.62 9.96 20.13
C LEU A 112 8.44 8.45 19.99
N ASP A 113 8.57 7.96 18.77
CA ASP A 113 8.56 6.54 18.49
C ASP A 113 9.90 5.93 18.91
N PRO A 114 9.92 4.91 19.79
CA PRO A 114 11.14 4.23 20.20
C PRO A 114 11.93 3.61 19.03
N ASP A 115 11.26 3.32 17.93
CA ASP A 115 11.90 2.81 16.71
C ASP A 115 12.44 3.92 15.79
N GLY A 116 12.30 5.20 16.17
CA GLY A 116 12.85 6.35 15.44
C GLY A 116 12.12 6.69 14.14
N ARG A 117 10.82 6.38 14.05
CA ARG A 117 9.97 6.82 12.94
C ARG A 117 9.62 8.30 13.12
N GLU A 118 9.69 9.07 12.06
CA GLU A 118 9.43 10.51 12.10
C GLU A 118 8.52 10.94 10.93
N ASN A 119 7.53 11.79 11.22
CA ASN A 119 6.59 12.27 10.20
C ASN A 119 7.26 13.09 9.10
N ASP A 120 8.40 13.72 9.37
CA ASP A 120 9.15 14.42 8.32
C ASP A 120 9.73 13.44 7.28
N ALA A 121 10.29 12.33 7.74
CA ALA A 121 10.75 11.26 6.86
C ALA A 121 9.59 10.65 6.06
N VAL A 122 8.43 10.42 6.71
CA VAL A 122 7.22 9.89 6.05
C VAL A 122 6.74 10.85 4.96
N ARG A 123 6.69 12.16 5.23
CA ARG A 123 6.28 13.15 4.21
C ARG A 123 7.25 13.19 3.02
N ARG A 124 8.57 13.18 3.28
CA ARG A 124 9.58 13.15 2.21
C ARG A 124 9.47 11.89 1.38
N PHE A 125 9.28 10.75 2.01
CA PHE A 125 9.10 9.47 1.34
C PHE A 125 7.84 9.48 0.47
N ASN A 126 6.69 9.88 1.01
CA ASN A 126 5.42 9.97 0.28
C ASN A 126 5.51 10.94 -0.92
N ALA A 127 6.21 12.08 -0.75
CA ALA A 127 6.47 13.02 -1.85
C ALA A 127 7.29 12.39 -3.00
N GLY A 128 8.11 11.39 -2.71
CA GLY A 128 8.84 10.61 -3.71
C GLY A 128 8.03 9.47 -4.31
N LEU A 129 7.06 8.90 -3.57
CA LEU A 129 6.26 7.77 -4.04
C LEU A 129 5.31 8.15 -5.20
N GLU A 130 4.67 9.31 -5.14
CA GLU A 130 3.71 9.74 -6.17
C GLU A 130 4.35 9.84 -7.57
N PRO A 131 5.48 10.58 -7.78
CA PRO A 131 6.15 10.60 -9.06
C PRO A 131 6.69 9.22 -9.47
N LEU A 132 7.17 8.43 -8.52
CA LEU A 132 7.65 7.07 -8.75
C LEU A 132 6.55 6.15 -9.30
N ALA A 133 5.35 6.23 -8.73
CA ALA A 133 4.16 5.49 -9.19
C ALA A 133 3.78 5.94 -10.61
N LYS A 134 3.72 7.24 -10.84
CA LYS A 134 3.39 7.82 -12.15
C LYS A 134 4.35 7.39 -13.26
N GLU A 135 5.65 7.37 -13.00
CA GLU A 135 6.68 6.94 -13.96
C GLU A 135 6.48 5.49 -14.40
N ARG A 136 5.89 4.65 -13.56
CA ARG A 136 5.63 3.22 -13.82
C ARG A 136 4.20 2.92 -14.28
N GLY A 137 3.38 3.94 -14.49
CA GLY A 137 1.98 3.77 -14.88
C GLY A 137 1.10 3.17 -13.77
N CYS A 138 1.54 3.29 -12.51
CA CYS A 138 0.79 2.88 -11.33
C CYS A 138 -0.16 4.00 -10.88
N GLY A 139 -1.26 3.64 -10.21
CA GLY A 139 -2.08 4.58 -9.46
C GLY A 139 -1.39 5.04 -8.18
N PHE A 140 -1.94 6.10 -7.58
CA PHE A 140 -1.51 6.58 -6.28
C PHE A 140 -2.72 6.93 -5.41
N ALA A 141 -2.72 6.47 -4.16
CA ALA A 141 -3.73 6.78 -3.15
C ALA A 141 -3.07 7.51 -1.97
N ASP A 142 -3.49 8.75 -1.70
CA ASP A 142 -2.97 9.53 -0.57
C ASP A 142 -3.71 9.18 0.72
N LEU A 143 -3.26 8.11 1.37
CA LEU A 143 -3.76 7.72 2.68
C LEU A 143 -3.26 8.65 3.80
N TYR A 144 -2.06 9.25 3.65
CA TYR A 144 -1.50 10.14 4.66
C TYR A 144 -2.48 11.25 5.04
N ALA A 145 -3.06 11.91 4.03
CA ALA A 145 -4.02 12.99 4.25
C ALA A 145 -5.29 12.54 4.98
N ALA A 146 -5.75 11.31 4.76
CA ALA A 146 -6.95 10.77 5.39
C ALA A 146 -6.76 10.50 6.90
N TYR A 147 -5.53 10.30 7.34
CA TYR A 147 -5.21 9.92 8.72
C TYR A 147 -4.46 11.02 9.51
N GLU A 148 -4.01 12.07 8.84
CA GLU A 148 -3.26 13.16 9.45
C GLU A 148 -4.17 14.07 10.29
N LYS A 149 -3.67 14.46 11.47
CA LYS A 149 -4.24 15.54 12.28
C LYS A 149 -3.11 16.29 13.00
N ASN A 150 -2.98 17.59 12.73
CA ASN A 150 -1.95 18.44 13.33
C ASN A 150 -0.51 17.95 13.12
N GLY A 151 -0.20 17.41 11.94
CA GLY A 151 1.12 16.94 11.56
C GLY A 151 1.47 15.51 11.99
N ALA A 152 0.52 14.77 12.59
CA ALA A 152 0.72 13.41 13.09
C ALA A 152 -0.50 12.52 12.84
N LEU A 153 -0.38 11.23 13.13
CA LEU A 153 -1.50 10.31 13.10
C LEU A 153 -2.57 10.75 14.10
N ASN A 154 -3.81 10.85 13.63
CA ASN A 154 -4.94 11.21 14.47
C ASN A 154 -5.06 10.22 15.64
N PRO A 155 -4.90 10.66 16.91
CA PRO A 155 -4.88 9.77 18.07
C PRO A 155 -6.21 9.02 18.30
N ALA A 156 -7.32 9.49 17.70
CA ALA A 156 -8.59 8.79 17.76
C ALA A 156 -8.64 7.54 16.83
N LEU A 157 -7.73 7.45 15.86
CA LEU A 157 -7.70 6.40 14.84
C LEU A 157 -6.61 5.35 15.07
N THR A 158 -5.77 5.52 16.08
CA THR A 158 -4.65 4.61 16.36
C THR A 158 -4.74 4.03 17.77
N ARG A 159 -4.15 2.84 17.94
CA ARG A 159 -4.05 2.17 19.24
C ARG A 159 -2.69 2.34 19.92
N ASP A 160 -1.64 2.69 19.16
CA ASP A 160 -0.25 2.74 19.65
C ASP A 160 0.62 3.80 18.96
N GLY A 161 0.02 4.65 18.12
CA GLY A 161 0.74 5.68 17.35
C GLY A 161 1.27 5.20 16.00
N VAL A 162 1.13 3.93 15.64
CA VAL A 162 1.55 3.35 14.35
C VAL A 162 0.39 2.58 13.70
N HIS A 163 -0.18 1.63 14.46
CA HIS A 163 -1.26 0.78 13.97
C HIS A 163 -2.62 1.44 14.15
N LEU A 164 -3.49 1.24 13.18
CA LEU A 164 -4.87 1.71 13.27
C LEU A 164 -5.68 0.89 14.28
N ASN A 165 -6.71 1.52 14.85
CA ASN A 165 -7.78 0.80 15.51
C ASN A 165 -8.52 -0.06 14.46
N PHE A 166 -9.02 -1.23 14.82
CA PHE A 166 -9.74 -2.13 13.90
C PHE A 166 -10.97 -1.50 13.26
N THR A 167 -11.54 -0.47 13.88
CA THR A 167 -12.69 0.30 13.35
C THR A 167 -12.30 1.52 12.52
N ALA A 168 -11.01 1.76 12.32
CA ALA A 168 -10.49 2.98 11.68
C ALA A 168 -10.13 2.80 10.20
N TYR A 169 -10.52 1.69 9.56
CA TYR A 169 -10.23 1.41 8.15
C TYR A 169 -11.22 2.07 7.16
N GLY A 170 -12.32 2.66 7.64
CA GLY A 170 -13.29 3.39 6.81
C GLY A 170 -12.67 4.48 5.93
N PRO A 171 -11.87 5.42 6.49
CA PRO A 171 -11.20 6.44 5.68
C PRO A 171 -10.29 5.88 4.57
N TRP A 172 -9.65 4.73 4.80
CA TRP A 172 -8.86 4.05 3.78
C TRP A 172 -9.76 3.49 2.67
N ALA A 173 -10.81 2.77 3.06
CA ALA A 173 -11.78 2.23 2.10
C ALA A 173 -12.40 3.35 1.23
N ASP A 174 -12.77 4.48 1.83
CA ASP A 174 -13.30 5.66 1.11
C ASP A 174 -12.26 6.22 0.11
N CYS A 175 -10.99 6.28 0.52
CA CYS A 175 -9.91 6.79 -0.31
C CYS A 175 -9.69 5.94 -1.58
N ILE A 176 -9.78 4.60 -1.48
CA ILE A 176 -9.51 3.69 -2.59
C ILE A 176 -10.75 3.28 -3.39
N ALA A 177 -11.97 3.50 -2.90
CA ALA A 177 -13.21 3.03 -3.53
C ALA A 177 -13.35 3.46 -4.99
N HIS A 178 -12.99 4.70 -5.33
CA HIS A 178 -13.04 5.20 -6.69
C HIS A 178 -11.97 4.55 -7.59
N LEU A 179 -10.82 4.15 -7.06
CA LEU A 179 -9.73 3.48 -7.77
C LEU A 179 -10.06 2.01 -8.05
N ILE A 180 -10.79 1.37 -7.14
CA ILE A 180 -11.29 0.00 -7.32
C ILE A 180 -12.25 -0.04 -8.50
N ASN A 181 -13.17 0.94 -8.59
CA ASN A 181 -14.21 0.98 -9.61
C ASN A 181 -13.76 1.60 -10.94
N ALA A 182 -12.58 2.22 -10.98
CA ALA A 182 -12.05 2.78 -12.22
C ALA A 182 -11.63 1.67 -13.19
N ASP A 183 -11.93 1.87 -14.49
CA ASP A 183 -11.47 0.98 -15.57
C ASP A 183 -9.98 1.27 -15.86
N ASN A 184 -9.12 0.87 -14.94
CA ASN A 184 -7.68 1.11 -14.96
C ASN A 184 -6.97 0.07 -15.84
N GLN A 185 -7.26 0.08 -17.16
CA GLN A 185 -6.54 -0.78 -18.09
C GLN A 185 -5.11 -0.26 -18.31
N LYS A 186 -4.12 -1.16 -18.22
CA LYS A 186 -2.74 -0.89 -18.68
C LYS A 186 -2.67 -0.81 -20.20
#